data_67a6f0525cb7b7671b3f8d1ce0ed6742
#
_entry.id   67a6f0525cb7b7671b3f8d1ce0ed6742
#
_cell.length_a   1.000
_cell.length_b   1.000
_cell.length_c   1.000
_cell.angle_alpha   90.00
_cell.angle_beta   90.00
_cell.angle_gamma   90.00
#
_symmetry.space_group_name_H-M   'P 1'
#
loop_
_entity.id
_entity.type
_entity.pdbx_description
1 polymer ?
#
loop_
_entity_poly.entity_id
_entity_poly.type
_entity_poly.pdbx_seq_one_letter_code
_entity_poly.pdbx_strand_id
1 'polypeptide(L)'
;VVRLIELFNRYVQWRILSYFLANPCTSVHVKELARRLNVSPGSVGSAVKLLHSEGVLVKEEKGLAHLYKLNTDHCVVLPLKKAYGLALITEMIPERKFLEIDPDIISLALFGSYADGSFDEKSDVDFLVVTPGRRHRLIDVAEELENELGKEVSLSVFGLSQWRSLAERKDAFYSSIMRNHILFYGGELL
;
A
#
# COMPACT_ATOMS: atom_id res chain seq x y z
N VAL A 1 6.43 12.94 17.24
CA VAL A 1 5.36 12.88 16.24
C VAL A 1 4.85 11.44 16.22
N VAL A 2 3.56 11.21 16.48
CA VAL A 2 2.95 9.87 16.38
C VAL A 2 2.80 9.58 14.88
N ARG A 3 3.40 8.49 14.42
CA ARG A 3 3.31 8.06 13.02
C ARG A 3 1.97 7.36 12.80
N LEU A 4 1.35 7.60 11.64
CA LEU A 4 0.02 7.06 11.35
C LEU A 4 -0.02 5.53 11.40
N ILE A 5 1.05 4.87 10.96
CA ILE A 5 1.17 3.40 11.00
C ILE A 5 1.17 2.84 12.44
N GLU A 6 1.58 3.64 13.44
CA GLU A 6 1.54 3.21 14.85
C GLU A 6 0.11 2.95 15.33
N LEU A 7 -0.90 3.64 14.77
CA LEU A 7 -2.31 3.37 15.08
C LEU A 7 -2.70 1.94 14.70
N PHE A 8 -2.18 1.44 13.58
CA PHE A 8 -2.41 0.07 13.11
C PHE A 8 -1.64 -0.98 13.94
N ASN A 9 -0.58 -0.58 14.62
CA ASN A 9 0.28 -1.48 15.39
C ASN A 9 0.06 -1.43 16.90
N ARG A 10 -0.67 -0.43 17.41
CA ARG A 10 -0.81 -0.17 18.85
C ARG A 10 -1.67 -1.18 19.59
N TYR A 11 -2.81 -1.57 19.02
CA TYR A 11 -3.76 -2.47 19.65
C TYR A 11 -3.79 -3.82 18.92
N VAL A 12 -4.01 -4.89 19.69
CA VAL A 12 -4.01 -6.26 19.16
C VAL A 12 -5.00 -6.44 18.01
N GLN A 13 -6.20 -5.86 18.12
CA GLN A 13 -7.24 -5.94 17.09
C GLN A 13 -6.77 -5.30 15.78
N TRP A 14 -6.15 -4.12 15.86
CA TRP A 14 -5.60 -3.43 14.69
C TRP A 14 -4.41 -4.17 14.09
N ARG A 15 -3.51 -4.73 14.91
CA ARG A 15 -2.39 -5.57 14.42
C ARG A 15 -2.87 -6.78 13.65
N ILE A 16 -3.94 -7.42 14.14
CA ILE A 16 -4.55 -8.57 13.46
C ILE A 16 -5.21 -8.13 12.16
N LEU A 17 -5.98 -7.03 12.18
CA LEU A 17 -6.57 -6.47 10.97
C LEU A 17 -5.51 -6.09 9.95
N SER A 18 -4.44 -5.40 10.36
CA SER A 18 -3.31 -5.01 9.50
C SER A 18 -2.65 -6.21 8.82
N TYR A 19 -2.51 -7.34 9.53
CA TYR A 19 -2.01 -8.57 8.92
C TYR A 19 -2.89 -9.02 7.74
N PHE A 20 -4.22 -9.02 7.91
CA PHE A 20 -5.14 -9.41 6.85
C PHE A 20 -5.21 -8.37 5.73
N LEU A 21 -5.13 -7.06 6.04
CA LEU A 21 -5.07 -6.00 5.03
C LEU A 21 -3.81 -6.11 4.15
N ALA A 22 -2.67 -6.48 4.76
CA ALA A 22 -1.41 -6.71 4.05
C ALA A 22 -1.37 -8.04 3.29
N ASN A 23 -2.18 -9.03 3.71
CA ASN A 23 -2.19 -10.39 3.17
C ASN A 23 -3.63 -10.83 2.79
N PRO A 24 -4.29 -10.12 1.85
CA PRO A 24 -5.71 -10.34 1.56
C PRO A 24 -6.00 -11.70 0.95
N CYS A 25 -5.02 -12.30 0.26
CA CYS A 25 -5.19 -13.62 -0.37
C CYS A 25 -4.83 -14.78 0.56
N THR A 26 -4.25 -14.51 1.73
CA THR A 26 -3.75 -15.53 2.65
C THR A 26 -4.81 -15.98 3.64
N SER A 27 -5.08 -17.29 3.70
CA SER A 27 -5.87 -17.93 4.75
C SER A 27 -4.95 -18.41 5.86
N VAL A 28 -5.25 -18.07 7.14
CA VAL A 28 -4.38 -18.37 8.27
C VAL A 28 -5.16 -18.94 9.45
N HIS A 29 -4.54 -19.88 10.19
CA HIS A 29 -5.08 -20.42 11.43
C HIS A 29 -4.76 -19.51 12.62
N VAL A 30 -5.68 -19.40 13.59
CA VAL A 30 -5.54 -18.56 14.80
C VAL A 30 -4.20 -18.78 15.53
N LYS A 31 -3.78 -20.05 15.73
CA LYS A 31 -2.51 -20.35 16.41
C LYS A 31 -1.28 -19.88 15.61
N GLU A 32 -1.33 -19.99 14.30
CA GLU A 32 -0.26 -19.52 13.42
C GLU A 32 -0.18 -18.00 13.42
N LEU A 33 -1.32 -17.32 13.29
CA LEU A 33 -1.39 -15.86 13.37
C LEU A 33 -0.86 -15.35 14.73
N ALA A 34 -1.22 -16.02 15.83
CA ALA A 34 -0.72 -15.71 17.16
C ALA A 34 0.81 -15.77 17.24
N ARG A 35 1.42 -16.81 16.66
CA ARG A 35 2.87 -16.97 16.58
C ARG A 35 3.52 -15.88 15.72
N ARG A 36 2.97 -15.60 14.53
CA ARG A 36 3.51 -14.58 13.61
C ARG A 36 3.49 -13.18 14.22
N LEU A 37 2.42 -12.84 14.93
CA LEU A 37 2.26 -11.52 15.54
C LEU A 37 2.82 -11.42 16.96
N ASN A 38 3.36 -12.52 17.53
CA ASN A 38 3.79 -12.60 18.92
C ASN A 38 2.70 -12.10 19.89
N VAL A 39 1.49 -12.66 19.77
CA VAL A 39 0.30 -12.32 20.58
C VAL A 39 -0.31 -13.62 21.12
N SER A 40 -0.99 -13.55 22.27
CA SER A 40 -1.62 -14.74 22.85
C SER A 40 -2.71 -15.31 21.91
N PRO A 41 -2.82 -16.65 21.77
CA PRO A 41 -3.87 -17.27 20.95
C PRO A 41 -5.30 -16.87 21.36
N GLY A 42 -5.53 -16.61 22.65
CA GLY A 42 -6.81 -16.15 23.18
C GLY A 42 -7.18 -14.76 22.64
N SER A 43 -6.23 -13.81 22.69
CA SER A 43 -6.43 -12.46 22.16
C SER A 43 -6.68 -12.48 20.66
N VAL A 44 -5.92 -13.29 19.90
CA VAL A 44 -6.14 -13.46 18.45
C VAL A 44 -7.50 -14.09 18.19
N GLY A 45 -7.87 -15.14 18.91
CA GLY A 45 -9.17 -15.81 18.76
C GLY A 45 -10.35 -14.87 18.99
N SER A 46 -10.27 -14.00 20.01
CA SER A 46 -11.31 -12.99 20.29
C SER A 46 -11.42 -11.95 19.17
N ALA A 47 -10.28 -11.42 18.72
CA ALA A 47 -10.27 -10.41 17.64
C ALA A 47 -10.74 -10.99 16.29
N VAL A 48 -10.31 -12.20 15.95
CA VAL A 48 -10.73 -12.87 14.71
C VAL A 48 -12.23 -13.18 14.72
N LYS A 49 -12.78 -13.62 15.88
CA LYS A 49 -14.23 -13.83 16.03
C LYS A 49 -15.02 -12.55 15.83
N LEU A 50 -14.56 -11.43 16.41
CA LEU A 50 -15.16 -10.12 16.22
C LEU A 50 -15.15 -9.71 14.74
N LEU A 51 -13.98 -9.75 14.10
CA LEU A 51 -13.84 -9.37 12.68
C LEU A 51 -14.67 -10.27 11.76
N HIS A 52 -14.84 -11.54 12.13
CA HIS A 52 -15.69 -12.48 11.40
C HIS A 52 -17.18 -12.18 11.62
N SER A 53 -17.62 -11.88 12.86
CA SER A 53 -19.02 -11.50 13.12
C SER A 53 -19.43 -10.22 12.41
N GLU A 54 -18.48 -9.29 12.21
CA GLU A 54 -18.70 -8.07 11.43
C GLU A 54 -18.54 -8.28 9.90
N GLY A 55 -18.26 -9.50 9.44
CA GLY A 55 -18.12 -9.83 8.03
C GLY A 55 -16.83 -9.39 7.37
N VAL A 56 -15.89 -8.78 8.13
CA VAL A 56 -14.57 -8.32 7.63
C VAL A 56 -13.65 -9.51 7.30
N LEU A 57 -13.80 -10.62 8.03
CA LEU A 57 -13.14 -11.88 7.73
C LEU A 57 -14.14 -12.94 7.33
N VAL A 58 -13.75 -13.83 6.42
CA VAL A 58 -14.46 -15.06 6.10
C VAL A 58 -13.71 -16.23 6.74
N LYS A 59 -14.49 -17.24 7.17
CA LYS A 59 -14.00 -18.49 7.73
C LYS A 59 -14.02 -19.56 6.64
N GLU A 60 -12.88 -20.21 6.44
CA GLU A 60 -12.72 -21.37 5.57
C GLU A 60 -12.48 -22.63 6.41
N GLU A 61 -13.14 -23.73 6.07
CA GLU A 61 -12.94 -25.02 6.70
C GLU A 61 -12.13 -25.94 5.80
N LYS A 62 -10.95 -26.35 6.28
CA LYS A 62 -10.11 -27.36 5.62
C LYS A 62 -9.93 -28.55 6.57
N GLY A 63 -10.77 -29.57 6.39
CA GLY A 63 -10.84 -30.69 7.32
C GLY A 63 -11.31 -30.21 8.70
N LEU A 64 -10.52 -30.47 9.74
CA LEU A 64 -10.78 -30.04 11.12
C LEU A 64 -10.21 -28.64 11.43
N ALA A 65 -9.53 -28.01 10.48
CA ALA A 65 -8.92 -26.71 10.69
C ALA A 65 -9.83 -25.56 10.26
N HIS A 66 -9.96 -24.57 11.14
CA HIS A 66 -10.63 -23.30 10.84
C HIS A 66 -9.58 -22.26 10.42
N LEU A 67 -9.64 -21.83 9.19
CA LEU A 67 -8.79 -20.77 8.63
C LEU A 67 -9.62 -19.50 8.46
N TYR A 68 -8.95 -18.35 8.55
CA TYR A 68 -9.58 -17.05 8.34
C TYR A 68 -8.84 -16.29 7.24
N LYS A 69 -9.58 -15.57 6.43
CA LYS A 69 -9.11 -14.77 5.31
C LYS A 69 -9.85 -13.45 5.26
N LEU A 70 -9.25 -12.42 4.68
CA LEU A 70 -9.90 -11.13 4.45
C LEU A 70 -11.11 -11.31 3.51
N ASN A 71 -12.23 -10.70 3.85
CA ASN A 71 -13.40 -10.62 2.97
C ASN A 71 -13.25 -9.40 2.05
N THR A 72 -12.65 -9.59 0.90
CA THR A 72 -12.38 -8.49 -0.06
C THR A 72 -13.65 -7.87 -0.65
N ASP A 73 -14.79 -8.56 -0.55
CA ASP A 73 -16.09 -8.08 -1.06
C ASP A 73 -16.82 -7.18 -0.03
N HIS A 74 -16.33 -7.13 1.21
CA HIS A 74 -16.94 -6.30 2.24
C HIS A 74 -16.64 -4.81 1.99
N CYS A 75 -17.67 -3.96 2.00
CA CYS A 75 -17.61 -2.56 1.58
C CYS A 75 -16.56 -1.70 2.30
N VAL A 76 -16.22 -2.02 3.57
CA VAL A 76 -15.20 -1.27 4.33
C VAL A 76 -13.77 -1.76 4.07
N VAL A 77 -13.58 -2.94 3.47
CA VAL A 77 -12.25 -3.55 3.35
C VAL A 77 -11.37 -2.78 2.39
N LEU A 78 -11.87 -2.40 1.22
CA LEU A 78 -11.09 -1.63 0.24
C LEU A 78 -10.66 -0.26 0.80
N PRO A 79 -11.53 0.56 1.40
CA PRO A 79 -11.12 1.79 2.09
C PRO A 79 -10.08 1.57 3.20
N LEU A 80 -10.22 0.52 4.01
CA LEU A 80 -9.25 0.19 5.05
C LEU A 80 -7.89 -0.23 4.49
N LYS A 81 -7.87 -1.03 3.41
CA LYS A 81 -6.63 -1.38 2.70
C LYS A 81 -5.95 -0.14 2.15
N LYS A 82 -6.69 0.76 1.51
CA LYS A 82 -6.15 2.03 1.01
C LYS A 82 -5.53 2.85 2.15
N ALA A 83 -6.25 3.04 3.26
CA ALA A 83 -5.75 3.78 4.41
C ALA A 83 -4.49 3.14 5.02
N TYR A 84 -4.47 1.80 5.15
CA TYR A 84 -3.32 1.06 5.65
C TYR A 84 -2.11 1.17 4.71
N GLY A 85 -2.30 0.96 3.41
CA GLY A 85 -1.23 1.08 2.40
C GLY A 85 -0.62 2.47 2.38
N LEU A 86 -1.46 3.52 2.44
CA LEU A 86 -0.98 4.90 2.55
C LEU A 86 -0.21 5.16 3.84
N ALA A 87 -0.68 4.62 4.97
CA ALA A 87 0.03 4.76 6.23
C ALA A 87 1.42 4.12 6.20
N LEU A 88 1.59 2.98 5.50
CA LEU A 88 2.89 2.36 5.27
C LEU A 88 3.81 3.24 4.42
N ILE A 89 3.32 3.75 3.30
CA ILE A 89 4.12 4.50 2.35
C ILE A 89 4.51 5.87 2.91
N THR A 90 3.58 6.59 3.57
CA THR A 90 3.87 7.90 4.17
C THR A 90 4.88 7.81 5.32
N GLU A 91 5.05 6.66 5.96
CA GLU A 91 6.10 6.42 6.96
C GLU A 91 7.50 6.60 6.39
N MET A 92 7.70 6.24 5.11
CA MET A 92 8.99 6.32 4.43
C MET A 92 9.36 7.74 3.99
N ILE A 93 8.41 8.68 4.07
CA ILE A 93 8.56 10.09 3.65
C ILE A 93 9.15 10.16 2.22
N PRO A 94 8.51 9.50 1.24
CA PRO A 94 9.08 9.37 -0.10
C PRO A 94 9.32 10.72 -0.77
N GLU A 95 8.45 11.71 -0.54
CA GLU A 95 8.63 13.06 -1.08
C GLU A 95 9.96 13.68 -0.68
N ARG A 96 10.37 13.50 0.56
CA ARG A 96 11.66 14.02 1.04
C ARG A 96 12.84 13.33 0.35
N LYS A 97 12.82 12.00 0.28
CA LYS A 97 13.88 11.20 -0.33
C LYS A 97 14.07 11.54 -1.81
N PHE A 98 12.98 11.63 -2.56
CA PHE A 98 13.04 12.01 -3.97
C PHE A 98 13.54 13.44 -4.17
N LEU A 99 13.08 14.41 -3.36
CA LEU A 99 13.49 15.81 -3.45
C LEU A 99 14.94 16.08 -3.00
N GLU A 100 15.48 15.28 -2.10
CA GLU A 100 16.92 15.35 -1.72
C GLU A 100 17.83 14.99 -2.90
N ILE A 101 17.37 14.12 -3.81
CA ILE A 101 18.11 13.71 -5.00
C ILE A 101 17.85 14.63 -6.19
N ASP A 102 16.62 15.02 -6.39
CA ASP A 102 16.19 15.90 -7.50
C ASP A 102 15.21 16.97 -7.00
N PRO A 103 15.72 18.17 -6.63
CA PRO A 103 14.87 19.27 -6.19
C PRO A 103 14.01 19.88 -7.31
N ASP A 104 14.29 19.55 -8.59
CA ASP A 104 13.56 20.04 -9.74
C ASP A 104 12.31 19.19 -10.06
N ILE A 105 11.96 18.24 -9.22
CA ILE A 105 10.73 17.45 -9.37
C ILE A 105 9.51 18.37 -9.42
N ILE A 106 8.73 18.25 -10.49
CA ILE A 106 7.49 18.99 -10.70
C ILE A 106 6.33 18.32 -9.99
N SER A 107 6.25 16.99 -10.07
CA SER A 107 5.21 16.19 -9.42
C SER A 107 5.74 14.82 -9.03
N LEU A 108 5.35 14.35 -7.85
CA LEU A 108 5.54 13.00 -7.35
C LEU A 108 4.19 12.43 -6.93
N ALA A 109 3.80 11.31 -7.50
CA ALA A 109 2.54 10.66 -7.18
C ALA A 109 2.71 9.15 -6.99
N LEU A 110 1.90 8.58 -6.11
CA LEU A 110 1.65 7.14 -6.01
C LEU A 110 0.49 6.80 -6.95
N PHE A 111 0.61 5.70 -7.69
CA PHE A 111 -0.48 5.19 -8.53
C PHE A 111 -0.63 3.67 -8.37
N GLY A 112 -1.43 3.02 -9.21
CA GLY A 112 -1.61 1.57 -9.17
C GLY A 112 -2.37 1.08 -7.94
N SER A 113 -2.09 -0.16 -7.56
CA SER A 113 -2.87 -0.90 -6.56
C SER A 113 -2.79 -0.31 -5.14
N TYR A 114 -1.68 0.32 -4.78
CA TYR A 114 -1.56 1.00 -3.49
C TYR A 114 -2.33 2.32 -3.44
N ALA A 115 -2.50 3.00 -4.58
CA ALA A 115 -3.29 4.22 -4.65
C ALA A 115 -4.79 3.95 -4.56
N ASP A 116 -5.28 2.82 -5.07
CA ASP A 116 -6.70 2.46 -5.01
C ASP A 116 -7.08 1.50 -3.88
N GLY A 117 -6.10 0.86 -3.23
CA GLY A 117 -6.30 -0.10 -2.15
C GLY A 117 -6.50 -1.54 -2.62
N SER A 118 -6.38 -1.83 -3.92
CA SER A 118 -6.54 -3.19 -4.46
C SER A 118 -5.31 -4.09 -4.26
N PHE A 119 -4.19 -3.57 -3.77
CA PHE A 119 -2.93 -4.30 -3.59
C PHE A 119 -3.11 -5.63 -2.83
N ASP A 120 -2.20 -6.56 -3.10
CA ASP A 120 -2.08 -7.84 -2.40
C ASP A 120 -0.63 -8.10 -1.94
N GLU A 121 -0.34 -9.35 -1.53
CA GLU A 121 0.98 -9.75 -1.05
C GLU A 121 2.10 -9.60 -2.09
N LYS A 122 1.75 -9.62 -3.37
CA LYS A 122 2.69 -9.61 -4.51
C LYS A 122 2.73 -8.26 -5.23
N SER A 123 1.88 -7.33 -4.82
CA SER A 123 1.77 -6.04 -5.47
C SER A 123 2.99 -5.18 -5.21
N ASP A 124 3.47 -4.52 -6.27
CA ASP A 124 4.51 -3.53 -6.25
C ASP A 124 3.96 -2.18 -5.77
N VAL A 125 4.83 -1.30 -5.35
CA VAL A 125 4.51 0.10 -5.03
C VAL A 125 4.92 0.96 -6.21
N ASP A 126 3.95 1.60 -6.87
CA ASP A 126 4.16 2.32 -8.12
C ASP A 126 4.27 3.83 -7.88
N PHE A 127 5.44 4.41 -8.17
CA PHE A 127 5.64 5.86 -8.15
C PHE A 127 5.77 6.46 -9.55
N LEU A 128 5.15 7.61 -9.74
CA LEU A 128 5.30 8.47 -10.89
C LEU A 128 6.05 9.72 -10.49
N VAL A 129 7.09 10.06 -11.25
CA VAL A 129 7.83 11.31 -11.12
C VAL A 129 7.81 12.07 -12.44
N VAL A 130 7.40 13.33 -12.39
CA VAL A 130 7.56 14.27 -13.53
C VAL A 130 8.66 15.25 -13.17
N THR A 131 9.77 15.22 -13.94
CA THR A 131 10.94 16.07 -13.69
C THR A 131 11.70 16.41 -14.98
N PRO A 132 12.28 17.63 -15.09
CA PRO A 132 13.30 17.92 -16.09
C PRO A 132 14.67 17.33 -15.76
N GLY A 133 14.85 16.83 -14.54
CA GLY A 133 16.14 16.51 -13.92
C GLY A 133 16.73 15.13 -14.25
N ARG A 134 17.58 14.65 -13.36
CA ARG A 134 18.47 13.49 -13.56
C ARG A 134 17.76 12.17 -13.19
N ARG A 135 17.04 11.59 -14.13
CA ARG A 135 16.24 10.38 -13.95
C ARG A 135 16.99 9.19 -13.36
N HIS A 136 18.26 8.97 -13.76
CA HIS A 136 19.03 7.79 -13.35
C HIS A 136 19.31 7.73 -11.84
N ARG A 137 19.38 8.87 -11.15
CA ARG A 137 19.63 8.91 -9.71
C ARG A 137 18.39 8.64 -8.87
N LEU A 138 17.20 8.76 -9.46
CA LEU A 138 15.94 8.46 -8.77
C LEU A 138 15.71 6.96 -8.60
N ILE A 139 16.42 6.12 -9.37
CA ILE A 139 16.40 4.66 -9.22
C ILE A 139 16.97 4.27 -7.86
N ASP A 140 18.04 4.93 -7.42
CA ASP A 140 18.68 4.66 -6.12
C ASP A 140 17.68 4.89 -4.96
N VAL A 141 16.77 5.90 -5.11
CA VAL A 141 15.69 6.16 -4.13
C VAL A 141 14.66 5.04 -4.14
N ALA A 142 14.28 4.54 -5.31
CA ALA A 142 13.35 3.42 -5.42
C ALA A 142 13.92 2.17 -4.74
N GLU A 143 15.21 1.86 -4.96
CA GLU A 143 15.90 0.74 -4.31
C GLU A 143 15.98 0.91 -2.77
N GLU A 144 16.19 2.14 -2.28
CA GLU A 144 16.17 2.43 -0.84
C GLU A 144 14.77 2.17 -0.25
N LEU A 145 13.72 2.68 -0.90
CA LEU A 145 12.34 2.46 -0.50
C LEU A 145 11.96 0.99 -0.54
N GLU A 146 12.41 0.25 -1.56
CA GLU A 146 12.20 -1.20 -1.68
C GLU A 146 12.80 -1.95 -0.50
N ASN A 147 14.04 -1.62 -0.12
CA ASN A 147 14.71 -2.22 1.04
C ASN A 147 13.99 -1.93 2.37
N GLU A 148 13.44 -0.74 2.54
CA GLU A 148 12.69 -0.36 3.75
C GLU A 148 11.31 -0.99 3.81
N LEU A 149 10.59 -1.04 2.68
CA LEU A 149 9.24 -1.60 2.59
C LEU A 149 9.25 -3.14 2.54
N GLY A 150 10.35 -3.75 2.07
CA GLY A 150 10.42 -5.18 1.78
C GLY A 150 9.49 -5.59 0.63
N LYS A 151 9.25 -4.69 -0.31
CA LYS A 151 8.40 -4.85 -1.49
C LYS A 151 9.03 -4.16 -2.68
N GLU A 152 8.80 -4.70 -3.88
CA GLU A 152 9.24 -4.08 -5.12
C GLU A 152 8.66 -2.66 -5.27
N VAL A 153 9.51 -1.73 -5.73
CA VAL A 153 9.14 -0.34 -5.97
C VAL A 153 9.36 -0.01 -7.44
N SER A 154 8.28 0.11 -8.16
CA SER A 154 8.27 0.51 -9.57
C SER A 154 8.31 2.03 -9.72
N LEU A 155 9.25 2.53 -10.51
CA LEU A 155 9.41 3.96 -10.74
C LEU A 155 9.21 4.33 -12.21
N SER A 156 8.20 5.14 -12.48
CA SER A 156 7.92 5.74 -13.79
C SER A 156 8.36 7.19 -13.82
N VAL A 157 9.37 7.54 -14.63
CA VAL A 157 9.93 8.90 -14.69
C VAL A 157 9.71 9.52 -16.07
N PHE A 158 9.07 10.68 -16.11
CA PHE A 158 8.81 11.44 -17.34
C PHE A 158 9.34 12.87 -17.26
N GLY A 159 9.79 13.40 -18.41
CA GLY A 159 9.94 14.85 -18.58
C GLY A 159 8.57 15.49 -18.83
N LEU A 160 8.44 16.79 -18.53
CA LEU A 160 7.18 17.50 -18.68
C LEU A 160 6.61 17.41 -20.11
N SER A 161 7.45 17.54 -21.14
CA SER A 161 7.02 17.43 -22.55
C SER A 161 6.51 16.04 -22.91
N GLN A 162 7.17 15.00 -22.38
CA GLN A 162 6.74 13.61 -22.57
C GLN A 162 5.40 13.36 -21.90
N TRP A 163 5.24 13.83 -20.65
CA TRP A 163 4.01 13.67 -19.88
C TRP A 163 2.83 14.36 -20.60
N ARG A 164 3.02 15.61 -21.06
CA ARG A 164 2.03 16.35 -21.86
C ARG A 164 1.66 15.62 -23.15
N SER A 165 2.64 15.06 -23.84
CA SER A 165 2.38 14.29 -25.07
C SER A 165 1.52 13.04 -24.82
N LEU A 166 1.67 12.37 -23.66
CA LEU A 166 0.78 11.26 -23.26
C LEU A 166 -0.65 11.76 -23.02
N ALA A 167 -0.80 12.94 -22.39
CA ALA A 167 -2.09 13.57 -22.15
C ALA A 167 -2.82 13.90 -23.49
N GLU A 168 -2.11 14.56 -24.42
CA GLU A 168 -2.66 14.95 -25.73
C GLU A 168 -3.13 13.74 -26.55
N ARG A 169 -2.39 12.64 -26.50
CA ARG A 169 -2.74 11.39 -27.21
C ARG A 169 -3.80 10.57 -26.49
N LYS A 170 -4.24 10.99 -25.30
CA LYS A 170 -5.13 10.21 -24.43
C LYS A 170 -4.60 8.79 -24.20
N ASP A 171 -3.29 8.70 -23.96
CA ASP A 171 -2.61 7.44 -23.73
C ASP A 171 -3.28 6.64 -22.61
N ALA A 172 -3.33 5.31 -22.74
CA ALA A 172 -3.99 4.44 -21.78
C ALA A 172 -3.32 4.49 -20.40
N PHE A 173 -1.98 4.57 -20.37
CA PHE A 173 -1.21 4.67 -19.13
C PHE A 173 -1.50 5.99 -18.41
N TYR A 174 -1.42 7.13 -19.13
CA TYR A 174 -1.81 8.44 -18.62
C TYR A 174 -3.23 8.42 -18.05
N SER A 175 -4.19 7.92 -18.85
CA SER A 175 -5.60 7.87 -18.44
C SER A 175 -5.86 6.99 -17.22
N SER A 176 -5.07 5.93 -17.03
CA SER A 176 -5.16 5.06 -15.86
C SER A 176 -4.68 5.77 -14.59
N ILE A 177 -3.56 6.48 -14.68
CA ILE A 177 -3.01 7.27 -13.57
C ILE A 177 -3.96 8.40 -13.18
N MET A 178 -4.46 9.15 -14.16
CA MET A 178 -5.36 10.27 -13.88
C MET A 178 -6.68 9.87 -13.21
N ARG A 179 -7.12 8.64 -13.41
CA ARG A 179 -8.31 8.11 -12.71
C ARG A 179 -8.08 7.86 -11.22
N ASN A 180 -6.87 7.44 -10.87
CA ASN A 180 -6.57 7.07 -9.49
C ASN A 180 -5.08 7.19 -9.19
N HIS A 181 -4.72 8.32 -8.61
CA HIS A 181 -3.39 8.57 -8.07
C HIS A 181 -3.49 9.35 -6.76
N ILE A 182 -2.40 9.41 -6.04
CA ILE A 182 -2.27 10.19 -4.81
C ILE A 182 -1.02 11.02 -4.93
N LEU A 183 -1.21 12.32 -4.96
CA LEU A 183 -0.12 13.28 -5.06
C LEU A 183 0.63 13.37 -3.73
N PHE A 184 1.93 13.15 -3.76
CA PHE A 184 2.83 13.32 -2.61
C PHE A 184 3.54 14.68 -2.64
N TYR A 185 3.83 15.20 -3.85
CA TYR A 185 4.50 16.49 -3.99
C TYR A 185 4.15 17.16 -5.32
N GLY A 186 4.15 18.50 -5.31
CA GLY A 186 4.05 19.35 -6.49
C GLY A 186 2.62 19.66 -6.92
N GLY A 187 2.49 20.05 -8.18
CA GLY A 187 1.19 20.33 -8.80
C GLY A 187 0.49 19.09 -9.30
N GLU A 188 -0.80 19.20 -9.56
CA GLU A 188 -1.54 18.12 -10.22
C GLU A 188 -0.90 17.71 -11.55
N LEU A 189 -1.05 16.45 -11.91
CA LEU A 189 -0.46 15.80 -13.08
C LEU A 189 -1.14 16.24 -14.41
N LEU A 190 -1.39 17.52 -14.59
CA LEU A 190 -2.09 18.10 -15.77
C LEU A 190 -1.22 18.17 -17.01
#